data_a627448723b0a7747b9bb164619cf837
#
_entry.id   a627448723b0a7747b9bb164619cf837
#
_cell.length_a   1.000
_cell.length_b   1.000
_cell.length_c   1.000
_cell.angle_alpha   90.00
_cell.angle_beta   90.00
_cell.angle_gamma   90.00
#
_symmetry.space_group_name_H-M   'P 1'
#
loop_
_entity.id
_entity.type
_entity.pdbx_description
1 polymer ?
#
loop_
_entity_poly.entity_id
_entity_poly.type
_entity_poly.pdbx_seq_one_letter_code
_entity_poly.pdbx_strand_id
1 'polypeptide(L)'
;RDLTQWNEQGIGVEFGLIGNKAGPFFRSIGAEIKAVMGNVGEQPALAELIGGIKVMIDAYENGQIDRLFLASNEFVNTMTQQPRVSQLLPLDPEDSEEFQHRWDYIYEPDAKQLIEGLVTRYLESQVYQSVVENGACEQAAKMIAMKSATENAEELIDDLQRVYNKARQASITQEIAEIVGGAAAV
;
A
#
# COMPACT_ATOMS: atom_id res chain seq x y z
N ARG A 1 -5.95 -4.29 -14.72
CA ARG A 1 -5.83 -5.13 -15.95
C ARG A 1 -6.59 -6.43 -15.77
N ASP A 2 -6.28 -7.21 -14.73
CA ASP A 2 -6.93 -8.52 -14.50
C ASP A 2 -8.43 -8.39 -14.24
N LEU A 3 -8.86 -7.38 -13.49
CA LEU A 3 -10.27 -7.11 -13.23
C LEU A 3 -11.06 -6.80 -14.52
N THR A 4 -10.46 -6.09 -15.47
CA THR A 4 -11.10 -5.78 -16.75
C THR A 4 -11.29 -7.05 -17.57
N GLN A 5 -10.29 -7.92 -17.60
CA GLN A 5 -10.38 -9.21 -18.30
C GLN A 5 -11.43 -10.12 -17.68
N TRP A 6 -11.51 -10.19 -16.35
CA TRP A 6 -12.51 -11.03 -15.68
C TRP A 6 -13.94 -10.52 -15.91
N ASN A 7 -14.12 -9.21 -15.90
CA ASN A 7 -15.42 -8.61 -16.19
C ASN A 7 -15.84 -8.84 -17.66
N GLU A 8 -14.90 -8.77 -18.61
CA GLU A 8 -15.15 -9.12 -20.03
C GLU A 8 -15.50 -10.60 -20.22
N GLN A 9 -15.00 -11.47 -19.37
CA GLN A 9 -15.31 -12.91 -19.35
C GLN A 9 -16.62 -13.23 -18.61
N GLY A 10 -17.29 -12.22 -18.04
CA GLY A 10 -18.52 -12.42 -17.27
C GLY A 10 -18.31 -13.02 -15.89
N ILE A 11 -17.08 -12.96 -15.36
CA ILE A 11 -16.74 -13.46 -14.02
C ILE A 11 -17.11 -12.37 -13.00
N GLY A 12 -17.96 -12.74 -12.04
CA GLY A 12 -18.29 -11.88 -10.89
C GLY A 12 -17.08 -11.68 -9.99
N VAL A 13 -16.82 -10.43 -9.58
CA VAL A 13 -15.70 -10.11 -8.68
C VAL A 13 -16.23 -9.39 -7.46
N GLU A 14 -15.93 -9.94 -6.29
CA GLU A 14 -16.28 -9.40 -4.99
C GLU A 14 -15.03 -8.92 -4.26
N PHE A 15 -15.17 -7.85 -3.46
CA PHE A 15 -14.03 -7.19 -2.81
C PHE A 15 -14.11 -7.21 -1.30
N GLY A 16 -13.02 -7.61 -0.66
CA GLY A 16 -12.69 -7.30 0.72
C GLY A 16 -11.68 -6.15 0.75
N LEU A 17 -12.02 -5.03 1.38
CA LEU A 17 -11.16 -3.84 1.39
C LEU A 17 -10.53 -3.67 2.76
N ILE A 18 -9.21 -3.43 2.76
CA ILE A 18 -8.44 -3.09 3.96
C ILE A 18 -7.98 -1.64 3.85
N GLY A 19 -8.42 -0.81 4.78
CA GLY A 19 -8.16 0.63 4.81
C GLY A 19 -9.29 1.48 4.24
N ASN A 20 -9.30 2.76 4.66
CA ASN A 20 -10.41 3.67 4.35
C ASN A 20 -10.35 4.28 2.94
N LYS A 21 -9.17 4.37 2.35
CA LYS A 21 -8.99 5.09 1.07
C LYS A 21 -9.50 4.32 -0.15
N ALA A 22 -9.51 3.01 -0.09
CA ALA A 22 -9.95 2.17 -1.20
C ALA A 22 -11.48 2.22 -1.42
N GLY A 23 -12.26 2.35 -0.34
CA GLY A 23 -13.72 2.30 -0.38
C GLY A 23 -14.38 3.25 -1.38
N PRO A 24 -14.10 4.56 -1.36
CA PRO A 24 -14.68 5.50 -2.33
C PRO A 24 -14.39 5.16 -3.78
N PHE A 25 -13.17 4.73 -4.08
CA PHE A 25 -12.78 4.34 -5.43
C PHE A 25 -13.57 3.12 -5.92
N PHE A 26 -13.61 2.03 -5.14
CA PHE A 26 -14.32 0.82 -5.53
C PHE A 26 -15.83 1.02 -5.65
N ARG A 27 -16.42 1.89 -4.82
CA ARG A 27 -17.84 2.28 -4.96
C ARG A 27 -18.10 3.07 -6.24
N SER A 28 -17.18 3.95 -6.65
CA SER A 28 -17.37 4.76 -7.87
C SER A 28 -17.38 3.93 -9.15
N ILE A 29 -16.72 2.78 -9.17
CA ILE A 29 -16.72 1.84 -10.29
C ILE A 29 -17.82 0.77 -10.19
N GLY A 30 -18.70 0.86 -9.17
CA GLY A 30 -19.79 -0.09 -8.98
C GLY A 30 -19.36 -1.48 -8.52
N ALA A 31 -18.21 -1.61 -7.86
CA ALA A 31 -17.69 -2.88 -7.38
C ALA A 31 -18.53 -3.42 -6.21
N GLU A 32 -18.74 -4.74 -6.19
CA GLU A 32 -19.41 -5.41 -5.08
C GLU A 32 -18.46 -5.58 -3.89
N ILE A 33 -18.75 -4.91 -2.78
CA ILE A 33 -17.91 -4.90 -1.60
C ILE A 33 -18.56 -5.74 -0.50
N LYS A 34 -17.94 -6.87 -0.16
CA LYS A 34 -18.42 -7.79 0.89
C LYS A 34 -17.97 -7.38 2.29
N ALA A 35 -16.74 -6.90 2.42
CA ALA A 35 -16.17 -6.51 3.69
C ALA A 35 -15.32 -5.24 3.56
N VAL A 36 -15.37 -4.38 4.59
CA VAL A 36 -14.52 -3.20 4.72
C VAL A 36 -13.90 -3.21 6.10
N MET A 37 -12.59 -3.35 6.16
CA MET A 37 -11.80 -3.23 7.38
C MET A 37 -11.20 -1.82 7.41
N GLY A 38 -11.92 -0.90 8.06
CA GLY A 38 -11.46 0.47 8.30
C GLY A 38 -10.55 0.55 9.51
N ASN A 39 -9.97 1.73 9.75
CA ASN A 39 -9.16 2.05 10.93
C ASN A 39 -7.93 1.16 11.16
N VAL A 40 -7.35 0.64 10.10
CA VAL A 40 -6.05 0.00 10.17
C VAL A 40 -5.02 1.09 10.43
N GLY A 41 -4.57 1.19 11.68
CA GLY A 41 -3.58 2.18 12.13
C GLY A 41 -2.17 1.86 11.60
N GLU A 42 -1.19 2.66 12.04
CA GLU A 42 0.23 2.40 11.72
C GLU A 42 0.75 1.08 12.31
N GLN A 43 0.09 0.58 13.35
CA GLN A 43 0.36 -0.72 13.97
C GLN A 43 -0.93 -1.55 13.93
N PRO A 44 -1.20 -2.26 12.83
CA PRO A 44 -2.41 -3.04 12.68
C PRO A 44 -2.47 -4.16 13.71
N ALA A 45 -3.59 -4.26 14.43
CA ALA A 45 -3.84 -5.42 15.28
C ALA A 45 -4.50 -6.54 14.46
N LEU A 46 -4.01 -7.77 14.58
CA LEU A 46 -4.58 -8.91 13.88
C LEU A 46 -6.09 -9.05 14.15
N ALA A 47 -6.53 -8.78 15.38
CA ALA A 47 -7.94 -8.84 15.78
C ALA A 47 -8.87 -7.95 14.95
N GLU A 48 -8.38 -6.82 14.43
CA GLU A 48 -9.15 -5.91 13.59
C GLU A 48 -9.35 -6.43 12.16
N LEU A 49 -8.46 -7.31 11.71
CA LEU A 49 -8.48 -7.91 10.37
C LEU A 49 -9.25 -9.21 10.31
N ILE A 50 -9.27 -9.98 11.41
CA ILE A 50 -9.89 -11.33 11.46
C ILE A 50 -11.34 -11.32 10.98
N GLY A 51 -12.14 -10.31 11.38
CA GLY A 51 -13.55 -10.24 11.00
C GLY A 51 -13.77 -10.18 9.48
N GLY A 52 -13.00 -9.36 8.79
CA GLY A 52 -13.10 -9.24 7.33
C GLY A 52 -12.49 -10.42 6.58
N ILE A 53 -11.40 -10.99 7.11
CA ILE A 53 -10.78 -12.20 6.54
C ILE A 53 -11.77 -13.36 6.64
N LYS A 54 -12.42 -13.51 7.79
CA LYS A 54 -13.41 -14.56 8.00
C LYS A 54 -14.58 -14.48 7.03
N VAL A 55 -15.11 -13.28 6.77
CA VAL A 55 -16.18 -13.10 5.79
C VAL A 55 -15.79 -13.63 4.41
N MET A 56 -14.54 -13.41 3.98
CA MET A 56 -14.07 -13.89 2.68
C MET A 56 -13.82 -15.40 2.67
N ILE A 57 -13.31 -15.96 3.77
CA ILE A 57 -13.13 -17.41 3.92
C ILE A 57 -14.49 -18.11 3.94
N ASP A 58 -15.45 -17.60 4.72
CA ASP A 58 -16.80 -18.14 4.80
C ASP A 58 -17.50 -18.10 3.42
N ALA A 59 -17.27 -17.06 2.61
CA ALA A 59 -17.79 -16.97 1.25
C ALA A 59 -17.21 -18.08 0.33
N TYR A 60 -15.93 -18.41 0.50
CA TYR A 60 -15.29 -19.50 -0.23
C TYR A 60 -15.83 -20.88 0.24
N GLU A 61 -15.92 -21.10 1.54
CA GLU A 61 -16.42 -22.36 2.11
C GLU A 61 -17.88 -22.65 1.72
N ASN A 62 -18.70 -21.58 1.62
CA ASN A 62 -20.09 -21.69 1.19
C ASN A 62 -20.25 -21.76 -0.34
N GLY A 63 -19.18 -21.80 -1.11
CA GLY A 63 -19.21 -21.90 -2.57
C GLY A 63 -19.76 -20.65 -3.27
N GLN A 64 -19.70 -19.48 -2.61
CA GLN A 64 -20.11 -18.20 -3.21
C GLN A 64 -19.01 -17.63 -4.12
N ILE A 65 -17.75 -17.93 -3.80
CA ILE A 65 -16.59 -17.59 -4.62
C ILE A 65 -15.74 -18.84 -4.86
N ASP A 66 -15.13 -18.93 -6.04
CA ASP A 66 -14.31 -20.05 -6.47
C ASP A 66 -12.82 -19.83 -6.15
N ARG A 67 -12.39 -18.57 -6.08
CA ARG A 67 -11.00 -18.19 -5.83
C ARG A 67 -10.90 -16.95 -4.96
N LEU A 68 -9.90 -16.92 -4.10
CA LEU A 68 -9.58 -15.76 -3.28
C LEU A 68 -8.16 -15.28 -3.61
N PHE A 69 -8.06 -14.00 -3.99
CA PHE A 69 -6.78 -13.34 -4.28
C PHE A 69 -6.50 -12.23 -3.26
N LEU A 70 -5.23 -12.05 -2.95
CA LEU A 70 -4.73 -10.95 -2.15
C LEU A 70 -3.91 -10.00 -3.03
N ALA A 71 -4.35 -8.76 -3.13
CA ALA A 71 -3.62 -7.68 -3.81
C ALA A 71 -2.97 -6.76 -2.78
N SER A 72 -1.65 -6.66 -2.82
CA SER A 72 -0.84 -5.84 -1.90
C SER A 72 0.41 -5.32 -2.60
N ASN A 73 1.15 -4.43 -1.92
CA ASN A 73 2.48 -4.03 -2.37
C ASN A 73 3.54 -4.82 -1.60
N GLU A 74 4.49 -5.37 -2.34
CA GLU A 74 5.68 -6.02 -1.80
C GLU A 74 6.78 -4.98 -1.60
N PHE A 75 7.41 -5.00 -0.44
CA PHE A 75 8.52 -4.12 -0.11
C PHE A 75 9.85 -4.70 -0.60
N VAL A 76 10.35 -4.21 -1.73
CA VAL A 76 11.65 -4.62 -2.27
C VAL A 76 12.79 -3.84 -1.61
N ASN A 77 12.65 -2.51 -1.57
CA ASN A 77 13.55 -1.59 -0.88
C ASN A 77 12.86 -0.23 -0.68
N THR A 78 13.52 0.70 -0.01
CA THR A 78 12.95 2.04 0.27
C THR A 78 12.58 2.83 -0.99
N MET A 79 13.22 2.54 -2.13
CA MET A 79 12.95 3.25 -3.41
C MET A 79 11.97 2.50 -4.31
N THR A 80 11.79 1.19 -4.09
CA THR A 80 11.03 0.33 -4.99
C THR A 80 10.01 -0.49 -4.20
N GLN A 81 8.75 -0.31 -4.53
CA GLN A 81 7.64 -1.12 -4.07
C GLN A 81 6.97 -1.73 -5.32
N GLN A 82 6.59 -2.99 -5.25
CA GLN A 82 5.97 -3.68 -6.38
C GLN A 82 4.55 -4.14 -6.03
N PRO A 83 3.54 -3.81 -6.84
CA PRO A 83 2.22 -4.38 -6.65
C PRO A 83 2.26 -5.88 -6.99
N ARG A 84 1.74 -6.68 -6.07
CA ARG A 84 1.64 -8.13 -6.18
C ARG A 84 0.21 -8.58 -6.00
N VAL A 85 -0.20 -9.56 -6.80
CA VAL A 85 -1.46 -10.28 -6.62
C VAL A 85 -1.09 -11.73 -6.40
N SER A 86 -1.46 -12.28 -5.26
CA SER A 86 -1.23 -13.68 -4.90
C SER A 86 -2.56 -14.40 -4.68
N GLN A 87 -2.65 -15.64 -5.12
CA GLN A 87 -3.80 -16.49 -4.84
C GLN A 87 -3.68 -17.00 -3.39
N LEU A 88 -4.74 -16.83 -2.61
CA LEU A 88 -4.84 -17.36 -1.26
C LEU A 88 -5.60 -18.69 -1.26
N LEU A 89 -6.67 -18.79 -2.05
CA LEU A 89 -7.49 -19.99 -2.15
C LEU A 89 -7.90 -20.24 -3.63
N PRO A 90 -7.97 -21.50 -4.08
CA PRO A 90 -7.42 -22.68 -3.39
C PRO A 90 -5.90 -22.57 -3.20
N LEU A 91 -5.37 -23.26 -2.19
CA LEU A 91 -3.92 -23.38 -2.03
C LEU A 91 -3.37 -24.20 -3.19
N ASP A 92 -2.38 -23.63 -3.88
CA ASP A 92 -1.65 -24.40 -4.89
C ASP A 92 -0.80 -25.45 -4.18
N PRO A 93 -0.96 -26.74 -4.48
CA PRO A 93 -0.04 -27.73 -3.97
C PRO A 93 1.35 -27.42 -4.52
N GLU A 94 2.29 -27.07 -3.66
CA GLU A 94 3.70 -27.01 -4.07
C GLU A 94 4.05 -28.39 -4.67
N ASP A 95 4.68 -28.38 -5.85
CA ASP A 95 5.20 -29.57 -6.48
C ASP A 95 6.17 -30.24 -5.51
N SER A 96 5.67 -31.25 -4.82
CA SER A 96 6.37 -31.95 -3.74
C SER A 96 7.43 -32.94 -4.26
N GLU A 97 8.09 -32.61 -5.39
CA GLU A 97 9.20 -33.42 -5.92
C GLU A 97 10.41 -33.47 -4.98
N GLU A 98 10.56 -32.51 -4.06
CA GLU A 98 11.69 -32.45 -3.14
C GLU A 98 11.51 -33.32 -1.86
N PHE A 99 10.30 -33.74 -1.52
CA PHE A 99 10.10 -34.56 -0.33
C PHE A 99 10.31 -36.08 -0.63
N GLN A 100 11.60 -36.48 -0.61
CA GLN A 100 11.98 -37.89 -0.79
C GLN A 100 11.46 -38.83 0.35
N HIS A 101 11.00 -38.25 1.45
CA HIS A 101 10.48 -39.01 2.61
C HIS A 101 9.11 -38.49 3.00
N ARG A 102 8.08 -39.27 2.74
CA ARG A 102 6.73 -39.07 3.27
C ARG A 102 6.66 -39.64 4.67
N TRP A 103 6.74 -38.75 5.67
CA TRP A 103 6.47 -39.14 7.05
C TRP A 103 4.97 -39.18 7.25
N ASP A 104 4.47 -40.27 7.82
CA ASP A 104 3.08 -40.36 8.27
C ASP A 104 3.03 -39.83 9.71
N TYR A 105 2.37 -38.69 9.91
CA TYR A 105 2.24 -38.06 11.21
C TYR A 105 1.00 -38.60 11.93
N ILE A 106 1.11 -38.79 13.23
CA ILE A 106 -0.03 -39.04 14.08
C ILE A 106 -0.67 -37.73 14.44
N TYR A 107 -1.89 -37.51 13.96
CA TYR A 107 -2.65 -36.29 14.22
C TYR A 107 -3.58 -36.50 15.41
N GLU A 108 -3.55 -35.55 16.36
CA GLU A 108 -4.46 -35.53 17.51
C GLU A 108 -5.13 -34.14 17.59
N PRO A 109 -6.44 -34.01 17.79
CA PRO A 109 -7.42 -35.09 17.91
C PRO A 109 -7.89 -35.69 16.58
N ASP A 110 -7.89 -34.90 15.48
CA ASP A 110 -8.30 -35.33 14.14
C ASP A 110 -7.56 -34.53 13.07
N ALA A 111 -7.05 -35.21 12.05
CA ALA A 111 -6.26 -34.60 10.98
C ALA A 111 -7.04 -33.48 10.25
N LYS A 112 -8.34 -33.68 10.01
CA LYS A 112 -9.16 -32.70 9.30
C LYS A 112 -9.30 -31.37 10.07
N GLN A 113 -9.67 -31.48 11.35
CA GLN A 113 -9.83 -30.27 12.21
C GLN A 113 -8.51 -29.53 12.39
N LEU A 114 -7.40 -30.27 12.51
CA LEU A 114 -6.08 -29.66 12.63
C LEU A 114 -5.70 -28.90 11.36
N ILE A 115 -5.91 -29.51 10.18
CA ILE A 115 -5.59 -28.88 8.89
C ILE A 115 -6.46 -27.65 8.64
N GLU A 116 -7.77 -27.72 8.90
CA GLU A 116 -8.68 -26.58 8.77
C GLU A 116 -8.23 -25.41 9.66
N GLY A 117 -7.86 -25.69 10.92
CA GLY A 117 -7.33 -24.68 11.83
C GLY A 117 -6.00 -24.08 11.36
N LEU A 118 -5.09 -24.90 10.84
CA LEU A 118 -3.81 -24.44 10.30
C LEU A 118 -3.98 -23.59 9.04
N VAL A 119 -4.84 -24.00 8.11
CA VAL A 119 -5.13 -23.22 6.90
C VAL A 119 -5.71 -21.85 7.25
N THR A 120 -6.68 -21.80 8.17
CA THR A 120 -7.24 -20.53 8.64
C THR A 120 -6.16 -19.62 9.21
N ARG A 121 -5.30 -20.13 10.08
CA ARG A 121 -4.19 -19.36 10.66
C ARG A 121 -3.16 -18.94 9.63
N TYR A 122 -2.88 -19.79 8.66
CA TYR A 122 -2.01 -19.45 7.54
C TYR A 122 -2.56 -18.24 6.74
N LEU A 123 -3.85 -18.28 6.37
CA LEU A 123 -4.51 -17.21 5.65
C LEU A 123 -4.52 -15.88 6.45
N GLU A 124 -4.87 -15.95 7.74
CA GLU A 124 -4.80 -14.79 8.64
C GLU A 124 -3.39 -14.19 8.68
N SER A 125 -2.36 -15.05 8.77
CA SER A 125 -0.96 -14.63 8.79
C SER A 125 -0.52 -13.99 7.47
N GLN A 126 -0.90 -14.55 6.32
CA GLN A 126 -0.59 -13.98 5.00
C GLN A 126 -1.21 -12.61 4.80
N VAL A 127 -2.47 -12.44 5.18
CA VAL A 127 -3.14 -11.13 5.09
C VAL A 127 -2.51 -10.13 6.05
N TYR A 128 -2.23 -10.54 7.30
CA TYR A 128 -1.57 -9.68 8.28
C TYR A 128 -0.19 -9.22 7.82
N GLN A 129 0.63 -10.14 7.33
CA GLN A 129 1.94 -9.81 6.77
C GLN A 129 1.85 -8.81 5.62
N SER A 130 0.92 -9.02 4.69
CA SER A 130 0.70 -8.10 3.58
C SER A 130 0.24 -6.72 4.01
N VAL A 131 -0.55 -6.61 5.08
CA VAL A 131 -0.96 -5.30 5.64
C VAL A 131 0.22 -4.57 6.25
N VAL A 132 1.05 -5.26 7.04
CA VAL A 132 2.27 -4.67 7.64
C VAL A 132 3.26 -4.24 6.56
N GLU A 133 3.46 -5.07 5.56
CA GLU A 133 4.35 -4.80 4.44
C GLU A 133 3.86 -3.60 3.59
N ASN A 134 2.55 -3.52 3.37
CA ASN A 134 1.93 -2.38 2.70
C ASN A 134 2.09 -1.08 3.51
N GLY A 135 2.01 -1.15 4.83
CA GLY A 135 2.33 -0.04 5.73
C GLY A 135 3.79 0.42 5.60
N ALA A 136 4.74 -0.52 5.53
CA ALA A 136 6.15 -0.22 5.29
C ALA A 136 6.35 0.45 3.92
N CYS A 137 5.68 -0.01 2.87
CA CYS A 137 5.68 0.61 1.54
C CYS A 137 5.15 2.05 1.57
N GLU A 138 4.07 2.30 2.31
CA GLU A 138 3.52 3.65 2.48
C GLU A 138 4.51 4.60 3.16
N GLN A 139 5.15 4.15 4.25
CA GLN A 139 6.14 4.97 4.95
C GLN A 139 7.38 5.24 4.09
N ALA A 140 7.86 4.27 3.32
CA ALA A 140 8.96 4.45 2.40
C ALA A 140 8.63 5.46 1.29
N ALA A 141 7.46 5.36 0.66
CA ALA A 141 7.00 6.30 -0.35
C ALA A 141 6.84 7.72 0.22
N LYS A 142 6.30 7.85 1.44
CA LYS A 142 6.17 9.12 2.15
C LYS A 142 7.53 9.76 2.45
N MET A 143 8.52 8.96 2.87
CA MET A 143 9.88 9.43 3.13
C MET A 143 10.53 10.00 1.85
N ILE A 144 10.40 9.32 0.72
CA ILE A 144 10.92 9.80 -0.58
C ILE A 144 10.24 11.08 -1.00
N ALA A 145 8.91 11.14 -0.90
CA ALA A 145 8.14 12.34 -1.24
C ALA A 145 8.53 13.54 -0.37
N MET A 146 8.74 13.33 0.93
CA MET A 146 9.20 14.38 1.85
C MET A 146 10.62 14.84 1.52
N LYS A 147 11.53 13.91 1.18
CA LYS A 147 12.89 14.26 0.75
C LYS A 147 12.85 15.17 -0.49
N SER A 148 12.12 14.77 -1.53
CA SER A 148 11.97 15.60 -2.74
C SER A 148 11.32 16.96 -2.45
N ALA A 149 10.34 17.00 -1.55
CA ALA A 149 9.73 18.27 -1.14
C ALA A 149 10.73 19.21 -0.42
N THR A 150 11.63 18.64 0.41
CA THR A 150 12.68 19.40 1.08
C THR A 150 13.69 19.93 0.08
N GLU A 151 14.16 19.11 -0.85
CA GLU A 151 15.10 19.53 -1.92
C GLU A 151 14.50 20.66 -2.78
N ASN A 152 13.21 20.54 -3.18
CA ASN A 152 12.52 21.61 -3.92
C ASN A 152 12.37 22.91 -3.08
N ALA A 153 12.15 22.80 -1.78
CA ALA A 153 12.06 23.95 -0.89
C ALA A 153 13.42 24.67 -0.74
N GLU A 154 14.51 23.92 -0.64
CA GLU A 154 15.88 24.47 -0.59
C GLU A 154 16.21 25.23 -1.88
N GLU A 155 15.91 24.66 -3.05
CA GLU A 155 16.10 25.33 -4.35
C GLU A 155 15.31 26.65 -4.43
N LEU A 156 14.05 26.63 -3.98
CA LEU A 156 13.21 27.84 -3.95
C LEU A 156 13.77 28.92 -3.01
N ILE A 157 14.31 28.54 -1.86
CA ILE A 157 14.95 29.45 -0.91
C ILE A 157 16.18 30.11 -1.56
N ASP A 158 17.03 29.33 -2.22
CA ASP A 158 18.22 29.82 -2.90
C ASP A 158 17.85 30.82 -4.02
N ASP A 159 16.85 30.52 -4.80
CA ASP A 159 16.36 31.41 -5.87
C ASP A 159 15.80 32.74 -5.30
N LEU A 160 15.00 32.65 -4.25
CA LEU A 160 14.48 33.82 -3.55
C LEU A 160 15.61 34.68 -2.95
N GLN A 161 16.65 34.07 -2.39
CA GLN A 161 17.82 34.80 -1.90
C GLN A 161 18.56 35.52 -3.01
N ARG A 162 18.72 34.91 -4.17
CA ARG A 162 19.32 35.56 -5.35
C ARG A 162 18.49 36.75 -5.81
N VAL A 163 17.17 36.61 -5.91
CA VAL A 163 16.25 37.70 -6.28
C VAL A 163 16.32 38.84 -5.25
N TYR A 164 16.27 38.49 -3.96
CA TYR A 164 16.40 39.45 -2.87
C TYR A 164 17.72 40.24 -2.94
N ASN A 165 18.85 39.55 -3.08
CA ASN A 165 20.15 40.20 -3.16
C ASN A 165 20.27 41.09 -4.38
N LYS A 166 19.70 40.70 -5.53
CA LYS A 166 19.66 41.55 -6.75
C LYS A 166 18.81 42.80 -6.54
N ALA A 167 17.63 42.65 -5.93
CA ALA A 167 16.77 43.78 -5.63
C ALA A 167 17.43 44.75 -4.63
N ARG A 168 18.05 44.20 -3.57
CA ARG A 168 18.78 44.99 -2.58
C ARG A 168 19.94 45.78 -3.23
N GLN A 169 20.75 45.14 -4.08
CA GLN A 169 21.84 45.82 -4.79
C GLN A 169 21.32 46.90 -5.69
N ALA A 170 20.22 46.69 -6.42
CA ALA A 170 19.60 47.70 -7.27
C ALA A 170 19.12 48.90 -6.45
N SER A 171 18.47 48.69 -5.29
CA SER A 171 18.04 49.75 -4.37
C SER A 171 19.21 50.55 -3.86
N ILE A 172 20.27 49.89 -3.36
CA ILE A 172 21.47 50.57 -2.88
C ILE A 172 22.13 51.40 -4.01
N THR A 173 22.22 50.82 -5.20
CA THR A 173 22.82 51.54 -6.36
C THR A 173 21.99 52.76 -6.73
N GLN A 174 20.67 52.66 -6.69
CA GLN A 174 19.77 53.79 -6.94
C GLN A 174 19.94 54.87 -5.88
N GLU A 175 19.97 54.54 -4.60
CA GLU A 175 20.20 55.50 -3.50
C GLU A 175 21.54 56.20 -3.63
N ILE A 176 22.61 55.48 -3.98
CA ILE A 176 23.93 56.07 -4.22
C ILE A 176 23.87 57.05 -5.44
N ALA A 177 23.20 56.66 -6.53
CA ALA A 177 23.07 57.51 -7.72
C ALA A 177 22.29 58.79 -7.41
N GLU A 178 21.24 58.71 -6.60
CA GLU A 178 20.45 59.87 -6.15
C GLU A 178 21.28 60.81 -5.29
N ILE A 179 22.09 60.29 -4.34
CA ILE A 179 22.97 61.09 -3.48
C ILE A 179 24.04 61.78 -4.33
N VAL A 180 24.70 61.07 -5.24
CA VAL A 180 25.74 61.62 -6.12
C VAL A 180 25.15 62.66 -7.07
N GLY A 181 23.96 62.37 -7.67
CA GLY A 181 23.27 63.30 -8.54
C GLY A 181 22.81 64.58 -7.80
N GLY A 182 22.35 64.50 -6.58
CA GLY A 182 22.01 65.61 -5.72
C GLY A 182 23.22 66.46 -5.33
N ALA A 183 24.37 65.82 -5.03
CA ALA A 183 25.62 66.57 -4.73
C ALA A 183 26.23 67.25 -5.93
N ALA A 184 25.95 66.84 -7.18
CA ALA A 184 26.42 67.46 -8.39
C ALA A 184 25.51 68.61 -8.84
N ALA A 185 24.33 68.77 -8.25
CA ALA A 185 23.35 69.84 -8.59
C ALA A 185 23.43 71.08 -7.67
N VAL A 186 24.31 71.03 -6.65
CA VAL A 186 24.65 72.11 -5.76
C VAL A 186 26.01 72.69 -6.13
#